data_b922e90635354661d4f466d44cbdc18c
#
_entry.id   b922e90635354661d4f466d44cbdc18c
#
_cell.length_a   1.000
_cell.length_b   1.000
_cell.length_c   1.000
_cell.angle_alpha   90.00
_cell.angle_beta   90.00
_cell.angle_gamma   90.00
#
_symmetry.space_group_name_H-M   'P 1'
#
loop_
_entity.id
_entity.type
_entity.pdbx_description
1 polymer ?
#
loop_
_entity_poly.entity_id
_entity_poly.type
_entity_poly.pdbx_seq_one_letter_code
_entity_poly.pdbx_strand_id
1 'polypeptide(L)'
;SPAIIIFGVVSLMSLWLFIRTERVAEAPLMPLHWLRTPNIILPIAIQSLINFAYMGGFLLAPQVLEEVLRYDHSKISFVVIARPLTFAIVAPLASLITIRIGERAMGMAGSVCVVASMLSFGFVGPSTGLMLMLFALGMSGAGIGMASPAMTSLVANAVDEDDLGVAGAMQQLMTQMGAVFGSVVMVTVQQGVGGGEPTPASYQAAFYVAAGVACVAVFTASRVRSTPRTN
;
A
#
# COMPACT_ATOMS: atom_id res chain seq x y z
N SER A 1 6.69 9.94 26.84
CA SER A 1 5.56 10.20 27.75
C SER A 1 5.02 8.86 28.26
N PRO A 2 4.58 8.76 29.53
CA PRO A 2 4.10 7.50 30.12
C PRO A 2 2.92 6.90 29.32
N ALA A 3 2.13 7.73 28.65
CA ALA A 3 1.05 7.28 27.78
C ALA A 3 1.54 6.37 26.61
N ILE A 4 2.68 6.70 26.00
CA ILE A 4 3.26 5.89 24.91
C ILE A 4 3.60 4.48 25.39
N ILE A 5 4.16 4.38 26.61
CA ILE A 5 4.52 3.09 27.21
C ILE A 5 3.25 2.28 27.51
N ILE A 6 2.21 2.91 28.07
CA ILE A 6 0.93 2.26 28.36
C ILE A 6 0.29 1.74 27.05
N PHE A 7 0.20 2.56 26.00
CA PHE A 7 -0.33 2.11 24.73
C PHE A 7 0.50 1.00 24.10
N GLY A 8 1.83 1.05 24.21
CA GLY A 8 2.71 -0.02 23.77
C GLY A 8 2.46 -1.35 24.48
N VAL A 9 2.36 -1.32 25.80
CA VAL A 9 2.09 -2.51 26.64
C VAL A 9 0.70 -3.07 26.33
N VAL A 10 -0.32 -2.23 26.25
CA VAL A 10 -1.69 -2.65 25.91
C VAL A 10 -1.74 -3.27 24.52
N SER A 11 -1.06 -2.70 23.54
CA SER A 11 -0.99 -3.24 22.17
C SER A 11 -0.33 -4.61 22.13
N LEU A 12 0.81 -4.78 22.80
CA LEU A 12 1.52 -6.06 22.86
C LEU A 12 0.71 -7.13 23.60
N MET A 13 0.03 -6.76 24.69
CA MET A 13 -0.82 -7.67 25.45
C MET A 13 -2.05 -8.09 24.65
N SER A 14 -2.68 -7.14 23.94
CA SER A 14 -3.81 -7.43 23.04
C SER A 14 -3.40 -8.34 21.91
N LEU A 15 -2.24 -8.12 21.29
CA LEU A 15 -1.70 -8.97 20.25
C LEU A 15 -1.41 -10.39 20.75
N TRP A 16 -0.82 -10.51 21.93
CA TRP A 16 -0.55 -11.80 22.57
C TRP A 16 -1.84 -12.56 22.89
N LEU A 17 -2.83 -11.88 23.48
CA LEU A 17 -4.15 -12.44 23.75
C LEU A 17 -4.84 -12.90 22.44
N PHE A 18 -4.81 -12.07 21.40
CA PHE A 18 -5.34 -12.42 20.08
C PHE A 18 -4.71 -13.71 19.56
N ILE A 19 -3.38 -13.77 19.48
CA ILE A 19 -2.66 -14.96 18.99
C ILE A 19 -2.99 -16.20 19.85
N ARG A 20 -3.11 -16.05 21.16
CA ARG A 20 -3.45 -17.14 22.07
C ARG A 20 -4.87 -17.64 21.82
N THR A 21 -5.84 -16.74 21.71
CA THR A 21 -7.24 -17.07 21.44
C THR A 21 -7.38 -17.75 20.09
N GLU A 22 -6.71 -17.24 19.07
CA GLU A 22 -6.75 -17.76 17.71
C GLU A 22 -6.20 -19.19 17.58
N ARG A 23 -5.23 -19.54 18.42
CA ARG A 23 -4.67 -20.92 18.44
C ARG A 23 -5.60 -21.96 19.08
N VAL A 24 -6.57 -21.54 19.85
CA VAL A 24 -7.45 -22.43 20.64
C VAL A 24 -8.89 -22.39 20.13
N ALA A 25 -9.24 -21.42 19.28
CA ALA A 25 -10.58 -21.26 18.74
C ALA A 25 -10.95 -22.44 17.82
N GLU A 26 -12.15 -22.96 17.98
CA GLU A 26 -12.71 -24.02 17.10
C GLU A 26 -12.98 -23.48 15.69
N ALA A 27 -13.28 -22.17 15.56
CA ALA A 27 -13.42 -21.47 14.29
C ALA A 27 -12.52 -20.22 14.33
N PRO A 28 -11.22 -20.36 13.95
CA PRO A 28 -10.27 -19.25 13.99
C PRO A 28 -10.63 -18.17 12.96
N LEU A 29 -10.58 -16.91 13.39
CA LEU A 29 -10.77 -15.75 12.51
C LEU A 29 -9.63 -15.59 11.50
N MET A 30 -8.47 -16.15 11.80
CA MET A 30 -7.30 -16.12 10.95
C MET A 30 -6.60 -17.49 10.96
N PRO A 31 -6.94 -18.38 10.00
CA PRO A 31 -6.32 -19.68 9.92
C PRO A 31 -4.80 -19.58 9.72
N LEU A 32 -4.02 -19.84 10.76
CA LEU A 32 -2.56 -19.65 10.76
C LEU A 32 -1.84 -20.50 9.69
N HIS A 33 -2.46 -21.58 9.21
CA HIS A 33 -1.91 -22.39 8.13
C HIS A 33 -1.87 -21.65 6.79
N TRP A 34 -2.74 -20.64 6.57
CA TRP A 34 -2.73 -19.79 5.36
C TRP A 34 -1.47 -18.94 5.24
N LEU A 35 -0.82 -18.61 6.37
CA LEU A 35 0.47 -17.92 6.36
C LEU A 35 1.59 -18.76 5.72
N ARG A 36 1.38 -20.06 5.56
CA ARG A 36 2.29 -21.00 4.88
C ARG A 36 1.88 -21.31 3.44
N THR A 37 0.71 -20.82 3.01
CA THR A 37 0.19 -21.04 1.65
C THR A 37 0.61 -19.88 0.75
N PRO A 38 1.56 -20.06 -0.19
CA PRO A 38 2.12 -18.97 -0.99
C PRO A 38 1.05 -18.20 -1.78
N ASN A 39 0.03 -18.88 -2.29
CA ASN A 39 -1.04 -18.26 -3.09
C ASN A 39 -2.01 -17.40 -2.25
N ILE A 40 -1.93 -17.46 -0.94
CA ILE A 40 -2.70 -16.60 -0.02
C ILE A 40 -1.78 -15.50 0.53
N ILE A 41 -0.63 -15.89 1.11
CA ILE A 41 0.22 -14.92 1.81
C ILE A 41 0.91 -13.93 0.87
N LEU A 42 1.33 -14.36 -0.35
CA LEU A 42 2.02 -13.47 -1.27
C LEU A 42 1.12 -12.33 -1.79
N PRO A 43 -0.13 -12.57 -2.26
CA PRO A 43 -1.03 -11.49 -2.64
C PRO A 43 -1.35 -10.54 -1.48
N ILE A 44 -1.55 -11.07 -0.27
CA ILE A 44 -1.79 -10.25 0.93
C ILE A 44 -0.57 -9.39 1.25
N ALA A 45 0.65 -9.96 1.21
CA ALA A 45 1.88 -9.22 1.44
C ALA A 45 2.09 -8.11 0.38
N ILE A 46 1.83 -8.40 -0.90
CA ILE A 46 1.91 -7.39 -1.98
C ILE A 46 0.95 -6.25 -1.69
N GLN A 47 -0.29 -6.55 -1.35
CA GLN A 47 -1.31 -5.55 -1.05
C GLN A 47 -0.89 -4.68 0.16
N SER A 48 -0.36 -5.30 1.21
CA SER A 48 0.13 -4.60 2.40
C SER A 48 1.31 -3.68 2.08
N LEU A 49 2.31 -4.16 1.32
CA LEU A 49 3.48 -3.38 0.91
C LEU A 49 3.13 -2.21 -0.01
N ILE A 50 2.21 -2.41 -0.95
CA ILE A 50 1.72 -1.34 -1.83
C ILE A 50 0.96 -0.30 -1.01
N ASN A 51 0.11 -0.73 -0.07
CA ASN A 51 -0.62 0.20 0.81
C ASN A 51 0.29 0.95 1.77
N PHE A 52 1.41 0.37 2.19
CA PHE A 52 2.46 1.08 2.92
C PHE A 52 2.91 2.33 2.13
N ALA A 53 3.32 2.16 0.88
CA ALA A 53 3.77 3.27 0.05
C ALA A 53 2.62 4.24 -0.30
N TYR A 54 1.44 3.70 -0.61
CA TYR A 54 0.28 4.48 -1.01
C TYR A 54 -0.22 5.40 0.11
N MET A 55 -0.42 4.87 1.34
CA MET A 55 -0.96 5.65 2.45
C MET A 55 0.06 6.62 3.05
N GLY A 56 1.33 6.21 3.14
CA GLY A 56 2.38 7.15 3.52
C GLY A 56 2.52 8.30 2.51
N GLY A 57 2.48 7.98 1.22
CA GLY A 57 2.46 8.99 0.16
C GLY A 57 1.17 9.82 0.12
N PHE A 58 0.02 9.26 0.52
CA PHE A 58 -1.23 10.01 0.67
C PHE A 58 -1.12 11.11 1.73
N LEU A 59 -0.46 10.80 2.83
CA LEU A 59 -0.28 11.73 3.94
C LEU A 59 0.75 12.83 3.63
N LEU A 60 1.86 12.47 2.96
CA LEU A 60 2.96 13.41 2.70
C LEU A 60 2.77 14.22 1.41
N ALA A 61 2.04 13.74 0.41
CA ALA A 61 1.90 14.44 -0.87
C ALA A 61 1.28 15.86 -0.73
N PRO A 62 0.19 16.09 0.02
CA PRO A 62 -0.33 17.44 0.25
C PRO A 62 0.69 18.35 0.94
N GLN A 63 1.44 17.83 1.91
CA GLN A 63 2.47 18.58 2.62
C GLN A 63 3.60 19.02 1.69
N VAL A 64 4.03 18.15 0.78
CA VAL A 64 5.03 18.50 -0.26
C VAL A 64 4.52 19.63 -1.16
N LEU A 65 3.26 19.56 -1.58
CA LEU A 65 2.66 20.58 -2.42
C LEU A 65 2.58 21.93 -1.69
N GLU A 66 2.31 21.92 -0.39
CA GLU A 66 2.23 23.12 0.45
C GLU A 66 3.61 23.67 0.84
N GLU A 67 4.45 22.82 1.46
CA GLU A 67 5.71 23.24 2.09
C GLU A 67 6.85 23.45 1.09
N VAL A 68 6.95 22.56 0.08
CA VAL A 68 8.04 22.59 -0.90
C VAL A 68 7.69 23.40 -2.13
N LEU A 69 6.50 23.16 -2.71
CA LEU A 69 6.08 23.83 -3.94
C LEU A 69 5.30 25.14 -3.71
N ARG A 70 4.97 25.43 -2.44
CA ARG A 70 4.24 26.64 -2.04
C ARG A 70 2.94 26.84 -2.81
N TYR A 71 2.21 25.76 -3.07
CA TYR A 71 0.91 25.84 -3.74
C TYR A 71 -0.16 26.33 -2.77
N ASP A 72 -1.10 27.11 -3.30
CA ASP A 72 -2.32 27.50 -2.59
C ASP A 72 -3.23 26.28 -2.34
N HIS A 73 -4.00 26.30 -1.24
CA HIS A 73 -4.90 25.21 -0.84
C HIS A 73 -5.87 24.78 -1.95
N SER A 74 -6.38 25.74 -2.74
CA SER A 74 -7.26 25.44 -3.88
C SER A 74 -6.55 24.61 -4.94
N LYS A 75 -5.30 24.95 -5.24
CA LYS A 75 -4.46 24.22 -6.20
C LYS A 75 -4.07 22.84 -5.67
N ILE A 76 -3.74 22.72 -4.38
CA ILE A 76 -3.45 21.43 -3.73
C ILE A 76 -4.65 20.50 -3.87
N SER A 77 -5.85 20.96 -3.52
CA SER A 77 -7.08 20.17 -3.61
C SER A 77 -7.34 19.66 -5.03
N PHE A 78 -7.11 20.52 -6.03
CA PHE A 78 -7.26 20.14 -7.44
C PHE A 78 -6.21 19.11 -7.89
N VAL A 79 -4.97 19.24 -7.44
CA VAL A 79 -3.88 18.35 -7.83
C VAL A 79 -4.03 16.98 -7.16
N VAL A 80 -4.40 16.92 -5.89
CA VAL A 80 -4.55 15.68 -5.12
C VAL A 80 -5.68 14.80 -5.66
N ILE A 81 -6.70 15.39 -6.28
CA ILE A 81 -7.82 14.66 -6.91
C ILE A 81 -7.37 13.72 -8.05
N ALA A 82 -6.20 13.96 -8.64
CA ALA A 82 -5.64 13.10 -9.69
C ALA A 82 -5.50 11.64 -9.24
N ARG A 83 -5.17 11.41 -7.96
CA ARG A 83 -5.00 10.06 -7.40
C ARG A 83 -6.31 9.26 -7.34
N PRO A 84 -7.37 9.70 -6.64
CA PRO A 84 -8.64 8.98 -6.60
C PRO A 84 -9.32 8.91 -7.97
N LEU A 85 -9.16 9.93 -8.80
CA LEU A 85 -9.71 9.92 -10.16
C LEU A 85 -9.07 8.82 -11.01
N THR A 86 -7.74 8.71 -10.99
CA THR A 86 -7.03 7.66 -11.74
C THR A 86 -7.38 6.27 -11.18
N PHE A 87 -7.47 6.13 -9.87
CA PHE A 87 -7.94 4.87 -9.24
C PHE A 87 -9.34 4.49 -9.73
N ALA A 88 -10.29 5.43 -9.72
CA ALA A 88 -11.68 5.17 -10.12
C ALA A 88 -11.81 4.75 -11.59
N ILE A 89 -10.94 5.25 -12.46
CA ILE A 89 -10.91 4.88 -13.88
C ILE A 89 -10.19 3.55 -14.09
N VAL A 90 -9.03 3.40 -13.46
CA VAL A 90 -8.14 2.25 -13.72
C VAL A 90 -8.65 0.96 -13.07
N ALA A 91 -9.25 1.00 -11.88
CA ALA A 91 -9.66 -0.20 -11.15
C ALA A 91 -10.67 -1.06 -11.93
N PRO A 92 -11.77 -0.53 -12.49
CA PRO A 92 -12.69 -1.33 -13.29
C PRO A 92 -12.05 -1.83 -14.60
N LEU A 93 -11.23 -1.01 -15.26
CA LEU A 93 -10.52 -1.42 -16.47
C LEU A 93 -9.51 -2.54 -16.18
N ALA A 94 -8.77 -2.42 -15.07
CA ALA A 94 -7.83 -3.42 -14.62
C ALA A 94 -8.52 -4.76 -14.33
N SER A 95 -9.70 -4.76 -13.73
CA SER A 95 -10.49 -5.97 -13.48
C SER A 95 -10.82 -6.71 -14.79
N LEU A 96 -11.22 -5.98 -15.82
CA LEU A 96 -11.49 -6.55 -17.14
C LEU A 96 -10.22 -7.08 -17.84
N ILE A 97 -9.12 -6.34 -17.72
CA ILE A 97 -7.85 -6.71 -18.32
C ILE A 97 -7.23 -7.91 -17.60
N THR A 98 -7.38 -8.01 -16.28
CA THR A 98 -6.89 -9.14 -15.47
C THR A 98 -7.40 -10.48 -15.99
N ILE A 99 -8.62 -10.51 -16.52
CA ILE A 99 -9.19 -11.70 -17.12
C ILE A 99 -8.32 -12.23 -18.30
N ARG A 100 -7.66 -11.36 -19.03
CA ARG A 100 -6.88 -11.70 -20.23
C ARG A 100 -5.40 -11.93 -19.93
N ILE A 101 -4.79 -11.09 -19.11
CA ILE A 101 -3.33 -11.13 -18.88
C ILE A 101 -2.93 -11.79 -17.57
N GLY A 102 -3.89 -12.08 -16.68
CA GLY A 102 -3.69 -12.75 -15.41
C GLY A 102 -3.35 -11.80 -14.25
N GLU A 103 -3.66 -12.28 -13.04
CA GLU A 103 -3.54 -11.53 -11.79
C GLU A 103 -2.09 -11.18 -11.47
N ARG A 104 -1.14 -12.09 -11.77
CA ARG A 104 0.29 -11.85 -11.54
C ARG A 104 0.80 -10.63 -12.32
N ALA A 105 0.47 -10.56 -13.62
CA ALA A 105 0.93 -9.47 -14.48
C ALA A 105 0.35 -8.12 -14.01
N MET A 106 -0.93 -8.11 -13.61
CA MET A 106 -1.59 -6.90 -13.09
C MET A 106 -1.02 -6.48 -11.74
N GLY A 107 -0.75 -7.43 -10.83
CA GLY A 107 -0.10 -7.14 -9.56
C GLY A 107 1.32 -6.57 -9.74
N MET A 108 2.09 -7.11 -10.67
CA MET A 108 3.42 -6.59 -11.02
C MET A 108 3.32 -5.19 -11.62
N ALA A 109 2.44 -4.98 -12.62
CA ALA A 109 2.25 -3.69 -13.26
C ALA A 109 1.83 -2.61 -12.24
N GLY A 110 0.88 -2.94 -11.37
CA GLY A 110 0.44 -2.04 -10.31
C GLY A 110 1.55 -1.69 -9.33
N SER A 111 2.35 -2.68 -8.89
CA SER A 111 3.50 -2.46 -8.02
C SER A 111 4.55 -1.56 -8.68
N VAL A 112 4.85 -1.77 -9.97
CA VAL A 112 5.78 -0.93 -10.74
C VAL A 112 5.27 0.52 -10.83
N CYS A 113 3.96 0.71 -11.05
CA CYS A 113 3.37 2.06 -11.06
C CYS A 113 3.52 2.76 -9.71
N VAL A 114 3.38 2.03 -8.58
CA VAL A 114 3.62 2.61 -7.25
C VAL A 114 5.10 2.97 -7.06
N VAL A 115 6.03 2.11 -7.50
CA VAL A 115 7.48 2.43 -7.48
C VAL A 115 7.75 3.70 -8.29
N ALA A 116 7.24 3.79 -9.52
CA ALA A 116 7.41 4.97 -10.37
C ALA A 116 6.84 6.24 -9.73
N SER A 117 5.68 6.13 -9.08
CA SER A 117 5.08 7.21 -8.30
C SER A 117 6.00 7.69 -7.16
N MET A 118 6.46 6.77 -6.32
CA MET A 118 7.31 7.10 -5.16
C MET A 118 8.65 7.68 -5.59
N LEU A 119 9.27 7.13 -6.65
CA LEU A 119 10.48 7.70 -7.23
C LEU A 119 10.25 9.11 -7.79
N SER A 120 9.11 9.35 -8.46
CA SER A 120 8.77 10.68 -8.98
C SER A 120 8.65 11.71 -7.85
N PHE A 121 8.05 11.34 -6.72
CA PHE A 121 8.05 12.17 -5.52
C PHE A 121 9.46 12.33 -4.90
N GLY A 122 10.32 11.33 -5.02
CA GLY A 122 11.72 11.41 -4.59
C GLY A 122 12.56 12.44 -5.35
N PHE A 123 12.12 12.90 -6.53
CA PHE A 123 12.78 13.96 -7.31
C PHE A 123 12.18 15.35 -7.08
N VAL A 124 11.26 15.50 -6.11
CA VAL A 124 10.61 16.77 -5.84
C VAL A 124 11.59 17.80 -5.29
N GLY A 125 11.58 18.98 -5.90
CA GLY A 125 12.30 20.16 -5.44
C GLY A 125 11.49 21.44 -5.66
N PRO A 126 11.97 22.60 -5.22
CA PRO A 126 11.24 23.87 -5.31
C PRO A 126 10.84 24.29 -6.73
N SER A 127 11.58 23.83 -7.74
CA SER A 127 11.33 24.09 -9.16
C SER A 127 10.53 23.01 -9.88
N THR A 128 10.00 22.02 -9.15
CA THR A 128 9.28 20.90 -9.74
C THR A 128 7.97 21.35 -10.37
N GLY A 129 7.78 20.99 -11.64
CA GLY A 129 6.59 21.35 -12.40
C GLY A 129 5.36 20.55 -11.98
N LEU A 130 4.18 21.13 -12.17
CA LEU A 130 2.87 20.51 -11.90
C LEU A 130 2.71 19.14 -12.59
N MET A 131 3.23 18.98 -13.80
CA MET A 131 3.11 17.74 -14.57
C MET A 131 3.73 16.53 -13.88
N LEU A 132 4.88 16.70 -13.21
CA LEU A 132 5.51 15.61 -12.45
C LEU A 132 4.64 15.22 -11.25
N MET A 133 3.99 16.17 -10.59
CA MET A 133 3.09 15.89 -9.46
C MET A 133 1.84 15.16 -9.90
N LEU A 134 1.21 15.60 -10.99
CA LEU A 134 0.06 14.91 -11.58
C LEU A 134 0.43 13.49 -12.03
N PHE A 135 1.60 13.33 -12.64
CA PHE A 135 2.11 12.01 -13.01
C PHE A 135 2.33 11.11 -11.80
N ALA A 136 3.00 11.61 -10.75
CA ALA A 136 3.27 10.86 -9.53
C ALA A 136 1.98 10.42 -8.84
N LEU A 137 1.00 11.34 -8.69
CA LEU A 137 -0.30 11.04 -8.09
C LEU A 137 -1.11 10.08 -8.97
N GLY A 138 -1.14 10.30 -10.28
CA GLY A 138 -1.81 9.42 -11.24
C GLY A 138 -1.23 8.00 -11.21
N MET A 139 0.09 7.87 -11.25
CA MET A 139 0.76 6.55 -11.14
C MET A 139 0.45 5.85 -9.82
N SER A 140 0.35 6.60 -8.71
CA SER A 140 -0.06 6.04 -7.41
C SER A 140 -1.49 5.48 -7.45
N GLY A 141 -2.43 6.24 -8.01
CA GLY A 141 -3.82 5.80 -8.18
C GLY A 141 -3.95 4.62 -9.13
N ALA A 142 -3.25 4.66 -10.28
CA ALA A 142 -3.22 3.58 -11.25
C ALA A 142 -2.63 2.30 -10.64
N GLY A 143 -1.55 2.42 -9.89
CA GLY A 143 -0.87 1.28 -9.26
C GLY A 143 -1.78 0.50 -8.31
N ILE A 144 -2.45 1.19 -7.39
CA ILE A 144 -3.43 0.57 -6.49
C ILE A 144 -4.65 0.04 -7.26
N GLY A 145 -5.11 0.80 -8.28
CA GLY A 145 -6.24 0.40 -9.12
C GLY A 145 -5.99 -0.89 -9.89
N MET A 146 -4.76 -1.15 -10.31
CA MET A 146 -4.37 -2.40 -10.97
C MET A 146 -4.12 -3.54 -9.97
N ALA A 147 -3.37 -3.27 -8.91
CA ALA A 147 -2.94 -4.32 -7.99
C ALA A 147 -4.08 -4.82 -7.08
N SER A 148 -4.93 -3.93 -6.56
CA SER A 148 -5.92 -4.30 -5.55
C SER A 148 -6.92 -5.36 -6.04
N PRO A 149 -7.64 -5.19 -7.16
CA PRO A 149 -8.58 -6.21 -7.62
C PRO A 149 -7.88 -7.51 -8.01
N ALA A 150 -6.67 -7.44 -8.58
CA ALA A 150 -5.91 -8.62 -8.97
C ALA A 150 -5.47 -9.45 -7.74
N MET A 151 -4.99 -8.81 -6.68
CA MET A 151 -4.57 -9.50 -5.46
C MET A 151 -5.78 -10.07 -4.70
N THR A 152 -6.90 -9.35 -4.67
CA THR A 152 -8.14 -9.85 -4.06
C THR A 152 -8.67 -11.06 -4.81
N SER A 153 -8.64 -11.05 -6.14
CA SER A 153 -9.02 -12.21 -6.96
C SER A 153 -8.14 -13.44 -6.68
N LEU A 154 -6.82 -13.24 -6.55
CA LEU A 154 -5.90 -14.34 -6.22
C LEU A 154 -6.20 -14.96 -4.86
N VAL A 155 -6.47 -14.15 -3.83
CA VAL A 155 -6.82 -14.65 -2.50
C VAL A 155 -8.15 -15.40 -2.56
N ALA A 156 -9.18 -14.83 -3.21
CA ALA A 156 -10.49 -15.45 -3.32
C ALA A 156 -10.43 -16.80 -4.08
N ASN A 157 -9.59 -16.90 -5.12
CA ASN A 157 -9.42 -18.14 -5.89
C ASN A 157 -8.55 -19.21 -5.16
N ALA A 158 -7.93 -18.85 -4.04
CA ALA A 158 -7.05 -19.75 -3.29
C ALA A 158 -7.70 -20.36 -2.04
N VAL A 159 -8.95 -20.01 -1.73
CA VAL A 159 -9.72 -20.48 -0.58
C VAL A 159 -11.06 -21.06 -1.03
N ASP A 160 -11.68 -21.87 -0.18
CA ASP A 160 -13.01 -22.39 -0.41
C ASP A 160 -14.09 -21.30 -0.24
N GLU A 161 -15.27 -21.51 -0.84
CA GLU A 161 -16.37 -20.52 -0.80
C GLU A 161 -16.78 -20.13 0.62
N ASP A 162 -16.78 -21.09 1.54
CA ASP A 162 -17.13 -20.87 2.95
C ASP A 162 -16.12 -19.99 3.68
N ASP A 163 -14.87 -19.94 3.20
CA ASP A 163 -13.75 -19.23 3.81
C ASP A 163 -13.51 -17.83 3.20
N LEU A 164 -14.26 -17.45 2.14
CA LEU A 164 -14.08 -16.16 1.45
C LEU A 164 -14.17 -14.95 2.39
N GLY A 165 -15.09 -15.01 3.35
CA GLY A 165 -15.27 -13.93 4.33
C GLY A 165 -14.06 -13.76 5.24
N VAL A 166 -13.50 -14.87 5.71
CA VAL A 166 -12.31 -14.90 6.58
C VAL A 166 -11.07 -14.43 5.81
N ALA A 167 -10.89 -14.90 4.58
CA ALA A 167 -9.79 -14.49 3.71
C ALA A 167 -9.83 -13.00 3.39
N GLY A 168 -11.01 -12.46 3.09
CA GLY A 168 -11.21 -11.04 2.87
C GLY A 168 -10.91 -10.20 4.12
N ALA A 169 -11.35 -10.64 5.29
CA ALA A 169 -11.07 -9.97 6.57
C ALA A 169 -9.56 -9.96 6.87
N MET A 170 -8.87 -11.09 6.68
CA MET A 170 -7.41 -11.21 6.84
C MET A 170 -6.67 -10.28 5.87
N GLN A 171 -7.07 -10.26 4.60
CA GLN A 171 -6.48 -9.37 3.60
C GLN A 171 -6.66 -7.91 3.99
N GLN A 172 -7.87 -7.52 4.41
CA GLN A 172 -8.16 -6.15 4.82
C GLN A 172 -7.36 -5.74 6.05
N LEU A 173 -7.25 -6.62 7.05
CA LEU A 173 -6.44 -6.37 8.25
C LEU A 173 -4.97 -6.09 7.88
N MET A 174 -4.37 -6.96 7.08
CA MET A 174 -2.97 -6.82 6.66
C MET A 174 -2.75 -5.58 5.79
N THR A 175 -3.71 -5.24 4.93
CA THR A 175 -3.70 -4.01 4.14
C THR A 175 -3.69 -2.76 5.03
N GLN A 176 -4.52 -2.73 6.06
CA GLN A 176 -4.58 -1.63 7.03
C GLN A 176 -3.31 -1.55 7.89
N MET A 177 -2.74 -2.68 8.28
CA MET A 177 -1.43 -2.70 8.94
C MET A 177 -0.36 -2.07 8.05
N GLY A 178 -0.30 -2.46 6.78
CA GLY A 178 0.60 -1.84 5.80
C GLY A 178 0.42 -0.33 5.73
N ALA A 179 -0.82 0.14 5.62
CA ALA A 179 -1.17 1.56 5.57
C ALA A 179 -0.70 2.35 6.82
N VAL A 180 -0.95 1.81 8.00
CA VAL A 180 -0.54 2.43 9.28
C VAL A 180 0.99 2.47 9.39
N PHE A 181 1.67 1.34 9.16
CA PHE A 181 3.13 1.30 9.19
C PHE A 181 3.74 2.25 8.17
N GLY A 182 3.19 2.31 6.96
CA GLY A 182 3.64 3.23 5.92
C GLY A 182 3.53 4.68 6.33
N SER A 183 2.39 5.07 6.86
CA SER A 183 2.16 6.44 7.36
C SER A 183 3.14 6.80 8.46
N VAL A 184 3.31 5.93 9.47
CA VAL A 184 4.19 6.19 10.62
C VAL A 184 5.65 6.23 10.18
N VAL A 185 6.13 5.24 9.41
CA VAL A 185 7.53 5.17 8.99
C VAL A 185 7.89 6.37 8.10
N MET A 186 7.06 6.69 7.11
CA MET A 186 7.34 7.80 6.20
C MET A 186 7.37 9.15 6.93
N VAL A 187 6.44 9.41 7.85
CA VAL A 187 6.45 10.63 8.68
C VAL A 187 7.66 10.65 9.61
N THR A 188 8.01 9.52 10.23
CA THR A 188 9.18 9.43 11.11
C THR A 188 10.47 9.69 10.35
N VAL A 189 10.62 9.15 9.13
CA VAL A 189 11.79 9.41 8.27
C VAL A 189 11.83 10.89 7.86
N GLN A 190 10.71 11.45 7.45
CA GLN A 190 10.61 12.85 7.07
C GLN A 190 11.02 13.78 8.23
N GLN A 191 10.51 13.55 9.43
CA GLN A 191 10.85 14.35 10.60
C GLN A 191 12.29 14.13 11.07
N GLY A 192 12.79 12.89 11.04
CA GLY A 192 14.14 12.54 11.46
C GLY A 192 15.22 13.16 10.56
N VAL A 193 15.05 13.12 9.24
CA VAL A 193 16.00 13.71 8.28
C VAL A 193 15.90 15.23 8.28
N GLY A 194 14.70 15.79 8.48
CA GLY A 194 14.51 17.24 8.53
C GLY A 194 14.91 17.90 9.84
N GLY A 195 15.26 17.14 10.87
CA GLY A 195 15.51 17.69 12.21
C GLY A 195 14.30 18.41 12.81
N GLY A 196 13.09 17.99 12.38
CA GLY A 196 11.81 18.62 12.73
C GLY A 196 11.35 19.71 11.75
N GLU A 197 12.21 20.14 10.81
CA GLU A 197 11.86 21.12 9.80
C GLU A 197 11.46 20.46 8.47
N PRO A 198 10.42 20.95 7.78
CA PRO A 198 9.98 20.42 6.49
C PRO A 198 10.92 20.89 5.37
N THR A 199 11.89 20.06 5.01
CA THR A 199 12.84 20.34 3.93
C THR A 199 12.55 19.45 2.71
N PRO A 200 12.91 19.88 1.47
CA PRO A 200 12.78 19.00 0.30
C PRO A 200 13.50 17.66 0.48
N ALA A 201 14.70 17.67 1.09
CA ALA A 201 15.48 16.45 1.34
C ALA A 201 14.78 15.49 2.31
N SER A 202 14.06 15.99 3.31
CA SER A 202 13.33 15.17 4.27
C SER A 202 12.17 14.42 3.61
N TYR A 203 11.44 15.07 2.73
CA TYR A 203 10.39 14.44 1.94
C TYR A 203 10.95 13.43 0.94
N GLN A 204 12.02 13.80 0.22
CA GLN A 204 12.69 12.87 -0.71
C GLN A 204 13.12 11.58 -0.02
N ALA A 205 13.73 11.67 1.16
CA ALA A 205 14.15 10.51 1.95
C ALA A 205 12.97 9.58 2.27
N ALA A 206 11.84 10.13 2.72
CA ALA A 206 10.63 9.36 3.01
C ALA A 206 10.09 8.65 1.75
N PHE A 207 10.05 9.34 0.61
CA PHE A 207 9.58 8.74 -0.64
C PHE A 207 10.55 7.68 -1.19
N TYR A 208 11.87 7.82 -1.01
CA TYR A 208 12.82 6.77 -1.37
C TYR A 208 12.66 5.51 -0.50
N VAL A 209 12.36 5.66 0.79
CA VAL A 209 12.02 4.52 1.65
C VAL A 209 10.77 3.82 1.13
N ALA A 210 9.72 4.58 0.80
CA ALA A 210 8.50 4.01 0.23
C ALA A 210 8.74 3.33 -1.12
N ALA A 211 9.59 3.90 -1.97
CA ALA A 211 9.99 3.27 -3.24
C ALA A 211 10.72 1.94 -3.00
N GLY A 212 11.61 1.88 -2.01
CA GLY A 212 12.29 0.64 -1.62
C GLY A 212 11.31 -0.44 -1.19
N VAL A 213 10.33 -0.11 -0.34
CA VAL A 213 9.27 -1.04 0.08
C VAL A 213 8.41 -1.48 -1.11
N ALA A 214 8.06 -0.56 -2.01
CA ALA A 214 7.30 -0.89 -3.21
C ALA A 214 8.11 -1.79 -4.18
N CYS A 215 9.44 -1.67 -4.25
CA CYS A 215 10.31 -2.59 -5.00
C CYS A 215 10.24 -4.01 -4.43
N VAL A 216 10.14 -4.16 -3.10
CA VAL A 216 9.92 -5.48 -2.47
C VAL A 216 8.57 -6.05 -2.91
N ALA A 217 7.53 -5.21 -3.04
CA ALA A 217 6.23 -5.67 -3.57
C ALA A 217 6.35 -6.17 -5.03
N VAL A 218 7.11 -5.49 -5.90
CA VAL A 218 7.39 -5.95 -7.28
C VAL A 218 8.08 -7.32 -7.26
N PHE A 219 9.12 -7.46 -6.44
CA PHE A 219 9.83 -8.72 -6.30
C PHE A 219 8.91 -9.83 -5.79
N THR A 220 8.08 -9.55 -4.79
CA THR A 220 7.11 -10.50 -4.25
C THR A 220 6.08 -10.89 -5.32
N ALA A 221 5.59 -9.93 -6.11
CA ALA A 221 4.66 -10.16 -7.21
C ALA A 221 5.25 -11.07 -8.30
N SER A 222 6.56 -11.00 -8.53
CA SER A 222 7.24 -11.90 -9.47
C SER A 222 7.24 -13.37 -9.02
N ARG A 223 7.04 -13.64 -7.73
CA ARG A 223 6.99 -14.99 -7.14
C ARG A 223 5.58 -15.59 -7.09
N VAL A 224 4.55 -14.79 -7.30
CA VAL A 224 3.15 -15.26 -7.35
C VAL A 224 2.98 -16.17 -8.56
N ARG A 225 2.25 -17.26 -8.36
CA ARG A 225 1.84 -18.17 -9.45
C ARG A 225 0.39 -17.85 -9.78
N SER A 226 0.11 -17.45 -11.02
CA SER A 226 -1.27 -17.41 -11.51
C SER A 226 -1.83 -18.83 -11.52
N THR A 227 -2.98 -19.01 -10.92
CA THR A 227 -3.74 -20.27 -11.02
C THR A 227 -4.19 -20.47 -12.45
N PRO A 228 -3.95 -21.64 -13.09
CA PRO A 228 -4.54 -21.93 -14.37
C PRO A 228 -6.07 -21.92 -14.21
N ARG A 229 -6.75 -21.13 -15.02
CA ARG A 229 -8.21 -21.19 -15.08
C ARG A 229 -8.58 -22.52 -15.70
N THR A 230 -9.28 -23.36 -14.98
CA THR A 230 -10.10 -24.44 -15.55
C THR A 230 -11.25 -23.77 -16.28
N ASN A 231 -11.25 -23.87 -17.61
CA ASN A 231 -12.39 -23.49 -18.47
C ASN A 231 -13.59 -24.35 -18.14
#